data_94c487d2874e42beeba7d041ba511a17
#
_entry.id   94c487d2874e42beeba7d041ba511a17
#
_cell.length_a   1.000
_cell.length_b   1.000
_cell.length_c   1.000
_cell.angle_alpha   90.00
_cell.angle_beta   90.00
_cell.angle_gamma   90.00
#
_symmetry.space_group_name_H-M   'P 1'
#
loop_
_entity.id
_entity.type
_entity.pdbx_description
1 polymer ?
#
loop_
_entity_poly.entity_id
_entity_poly.type
_entity_poly.pdbx_seq_one_letter_code
_entity_poly.pdbx_strand_id
1 'polypeptide(L)'
;MKTVDHIGIVVGDLTEAEKWYVNRLDGVVTHREDTYTRIKVANTHIALILEEKYKPHVAILCDKENLPTNGTRVEHRDGTIGVYQEDPWGNSIEFISYDGSCQGIFLKK
;
A
#
# COMPACT_ATOMS: atom_id res chain seq x y z
N MET A 1 8.53 14.77 -8.69
CA MET A 1 7.23 14.21 -9.14
C MET A 1 6.84 13.06 -8.24
N LYS A 2 5.58 12.99 -7.89
CA LYS A 2 5.09 11.93 -7.01
C LYS A 2 4.54 10.77 -7.83
N THR A 3 4.60 9.58 -7.24
CA THR A 3 4.13 8.35 -7.88
C THR A 3 3.16 7.66 -6.95
N VAL A 4 2.12 7.06 -7.50
CA VAL A 4 1.25 6.21 -6.70
C VAL A 4 1.98 4.89 -6.47
N ASP A 5 2.21 4.56 -5.20
CA ASP A 5 2.86 3.31 -4.84
C ASP A 5 1.87 2.15 -4.90
N HIS A 6 0.71 2.35 -4.32
CA HIS A 6 -0.34 1.34 -4.36
C HIS A 6 -1.68 1.95 -3.97
N ILE A 7 -2.74 1.20 -4.23
CA ILE A 7 -4.08 1.53 -3.79
C ILE A 7 -4.51 0.43 -2.84
N GLY A 8 -4.84 0.82 -1.61
CA GLY A 8 -5.29 -0.14 -0.61
C GLY A 8 -6.79 -0.34 -0.69
N ILE A 9 -7.22 -1.58 -0.84
CA ILE A 9 -8.63 -1.94 -0.96
C ILE A 9 -8.94 -2.96 0.14
N VAL A 10 -9.99 -2.69 0.90
CA VAL A 10 -10.38 -3.57 1.98
C VAL A 10 -11.28 -4.68 1.44
N VAL A 11 -10.95 -5.91 1.80
CA VAL A 11 -11.71 -7.09 1.36
C VAL A 11 -11.96 -7.98 2.57
N GLY A 12 -12.96 -8.84 2.46
CA GLY A 12 -13.30 -9.74 3.55
C GLY A 12 -12.58 -11.07 3.54
N ASP A 13 -12.00 -11.44 2.40
CA ASP A 13 -11.34 -12.74 2.24
C ASP A 13 -10.24 -12.56 1.20
N LEU A 14 -8.99 -12.76 1.62
CA LEU A 14 -7.85 -12.50 0.73
C LEU A 14 -7.79 -13.48 -0.43
N THR A 15 -8.08 -14.75 -0.18
CA THR A 15 -7.99 -15.77 -1.24
C THR A 15 -9.03 -15.52 -2.34
N GLU A 16 -10.26 -15.24 -1.95
CA GLU A 16 -11.30 -14.98 -2.92
C GLU A 16 -11.08 -13.67 -3.65
N ALA A 17 -10.64 -12.64 -2.94
CA ALA A 17 -10.37 -11.35 -3.55
C ALA A 17 -9.22 -11.45 -4.56
N GLU A 18 -8.18 -12.19 -4.20
CA GLU A 18 -7.06 -12.39 -5.12
C GLU A 18 -7.52 -13.00 -6.43
N LYS A 19 -8.33 -14.06 -6.35
CA LYS A 19 -8.85 -14.72 -7.55
C LYS A 19 -9.64 -13.73 -8.40
N TRP A 20 -10.49 -12.95 -7.75
CA TRP A 20 -11.35 -12.02 -8.47
C TRP A 20 -10.52 -10.97 -9.22
N TYR A 21 -9.56 -10.37 -8.54
CA TYR A 21 -8.77 -9.29 -9.13
C TYR A 21 -7.82 -9.81 -10.20
N VAL A 22 -7.21 -10.98 -9.97
CA VAL A 22 -6.34 -11.58 -10.99
C VAL A 22 -7.12 -11.89 -12.26
N ASN A 23 -8.32 -12.46 -12.10
CA ASN A 23 -9.10 -12.84 -13.27
C ASN A 23 -9.72 -11.65 -14.00
N ARG A 24 -10.16 -10.64 -13.26
CA ARG A 24 -10.86 -9.52 -13.87
C ARG A 24 -9.93 -8.45 -14.40
N LEU A 25 -8.79 -8.27 -13.78
CA LEU A 25 -7.89 -7.16 -14.12
C LEU A 25 -6.55 -7.65 -14.64
N ASP A 26 -6.42 -8.94 -14.91
CA ASP A 26 -5.16 -9.53 -15.37
C ASP A 26 -4.02 -9.23 -14.40
N GLY A 27 -4.33 -9.26 -13.11
CA GLY A 27 -3.34 -8.95 -12.09
C GLY A 27 -2.33 -10.06 -11.90
N VAL A 28 -1.17 -9.69 -11.38
CA VAL A 28 -0.11 -10.63 -11.06
C VAL A 28 0.25 -10.44 -9.59
N VAL A 29 0.12 -11.50 -8.80
CA VAL A 29 0.45 -11.42 -7.37
C VAL A 29 1.95 -11.21 -7.23
N THR A 30 2.33 -10.18 -6.48
CA THR A 30 3.74 -9.87 -6.23
C THR A 30 4.15 -10.16 -4.79
N HIS A 31 3.20 -10.24 -3.86
CA HIS A 31 3.53 -10.48 -2.46
C HIS A 31 2.30 -10.93 -1.70
N ARG A 32 2.47 -11.87 -0.77
CA ARG A 32 1.39 -12.34 0.10
C ARG A 32 1.85 -12.34 1.55
N GLU A 33 0.95 -11.89 2.42
CA GLU A 33 1.11 -12.03 3.87
C GLU A 33 -0.23 -12.40 4.47
N ASP A 34 -0.23 -12.66 5.77
CA ASP A 34 -1.46 -13.10 6.46
C ASP A 34 -2.57 -12.07 6.37
N THR A 35 -2.23 -10.80 6.33
CA THR A 35 -3.20 -9.71 6.40
C THR A 35 -3.35 -8.93 5.12
N TYR A 36 -2.52 -9.22 4.10
CA TYR A 36 -2.70 -8.53 2.83
C TYR A 36 -2.04 -9.30 1.69
N THR A 37 -2.50 -9.00 0.47
CA THR A 37 -1.94 -9.52 -0.77
C THR A 37 -1.71 -8.35 -1.71
N ARG A 38 -0.52 -8.27 -2.29
CA ARG A 38 -0.19 -7.20 -3.23
C ARG A 38 -0.22 -7.75 -4.64
N ILE A 39 -0.92 -7.05 -5.51
CA ILE A 39 -1.13 -7.46 -6.90
C ILE A 39 -0.69 -6.33 -7.82
N LYS A 40 0.10 -6.65 -8.84
CA LYS A 40 0.38 -5.68 -9.88
C LYS A 40 -0.76 -5.68 -10.89
N VAL A 41 -1.35 -4.53 -11.13
CA VAL A 41 -2.46 -4.36 -12.05
C VAL A 41 -2.16 -3.15 -12.92
N ALA A 42 -2.17 -3.35 -14.24
CA ALA A 42 -1.87 -2.27 -15.17
C ALA A 42 -0.53 -1.62 -14.81
N ASN A 43 -0.50 -0.33 -14.57
CA ASN A 43 0.75 0.37 -14.26
C ASN A 43 0.88 0.70 -12.77
N THR A 44 0.14 0.02 -11.89
CA THR A 44 0.25 0.28 -10.47
C THR A 44 0.09 -1.01 -9.68
N HIS A 45 0.01 -0.90 -8.37
CA HIS A 45 -0.22 -2.04 -7.49
C HIS A 45 -1.48 -1.82 -6.68
N ILE A 46 -2.18 -2.90 -6.39
CA ILE A 46 -3.31 -2.90 -5.48
C ILE A 46 -2.92 -3.77 -4.29
N ALA A 47 -3.13 -3.24 -3.09
CA ALA A 47 -2.93 -4.00 -1.86
C ALA A 47 -4.32 -4.39 -1.35
N LEU A 48 -4.62 -5.68 -1.40
CA LEU A 48 -5.86 -6.22 -0.84
C LEU A 48 -5.63 -6.43 0.64
N ILE A 49 -6.45 -5.81 1.49
CA ILE A 49 -6.20 -5.73 2.92
C ILE A 49 -7.43 -6.23 3.67
N LEU A 50 -7.21 -7.01 4.72
CA LEU A 50 -8.33 -7.42 5.57
C LEU A 50 -8.86 -6.22 6.34
N GLU A 51 -10.17 -6.23 6.56
CA GLU A 51 -10.90 -5.08 7.07
C GLU A 51 -10.36 -4.53 8.38
N GLU A 52 -9.96 -5.41 9.28
CA GLU A 52 -9.54 -4.97 10.61
C GLU A 52 -8.13 -4.37 10.62
N LYS A 53 -7.43 -4.35 9.49
CA LYS A 53 -6.03 -3.91 9.49
C LYS A 53 -5.89 -2.44 9.17
N TYR A 54 -6.38 -1.99 8.04
CA TYR A 54 -6.24 -0.59 7.59
C TYR A 54 -7.48 -0.15 6.85
N LYS A 55 -7.64 1.16 6.74
CA LYS A 55 -8.68 1.74 5.89
C LYS A 55 -8.27 1.69 4.43
N PRO A 56 -9.24 1.73 3.50
CA PRO A 56 -8.90 1.94 2.10
C PRO A 56 -8.13 3.24 1.93
N HIS A 57 -7.13 3.23 1.06
CA HIS A 57 -6.28 4.42 0.91
C HIS A 57 -5.55 4.39 -0.41
N VAL A 58 -5.07 5.58 -0.80
CA VAL A 58 -4.11 5.74 -1.89
C VAL A 58 -2.77 6.02 -1.24
N ALA A 59 -1.74 5.25 -1.61
CA ALA A 59 -0.41 5.44 -1.06
C ALA A 59 0.46 6.14 -2.08
N ILE A 60 1.06 7.25 -1.67
CA ILE A 60 1.93 8.08 -2.50
C ILE A 60 3.36 7.84 -2.06
N LEU A 61 4.21 7.49 -3.01
CA LEU A 61 5.62 7.25 -2.74
C LEU A 61 6.34 8.58 -2.55
N CYS A 62 7.16 8.67 -1.51
CA CYS A 62 7.97 9.87 -1.31
C CYS A 62 9.26 9.51 -0.57
N ASP A 63 10.21 10.46 -0.59
CA ASP A 63 11.45 10.30 0.14
C ASP A 63 11.21 10.50 1.64
N LYS A 64 12.04 9.88 2.46
CA LYS A 64 11.88 9.94 3.91
C LYS A 64 11.87 11.37 4.42
N GLU A 65 12.76 12.20 3.90
CA GLU A 65 12.84 13.59 4.36
C GLU A 65 11.65 14.42 3.93
N ASN A 66 10.83 13.93 3.01
CA ASN A 66 9.64 14.64 2.54
C ASN A 66 8.36 14.10 3.14
N LEU A 67 8.45 13.16 4.06
CA LEU A 67 7.25 12.65 4.75
C LEU A 67 6.59 13.78 5.54
N PRO A 68 5.26 13.83 5.52
CA PRO A 68 4.58 14.87 6.31
C PRO A 68 4.91 14.76 7.79
N THR A 69 4.94 15.89 8.46
CA THR A 69 5.19 15.92 9.90
C THR A 69 3.91 15.78 10.71
N ASN A 70 2.75 15.95 10.09
CA ASN A 70 1.47 15.76 10.74
C ASN A 70 0.78 14.55 10.14
N GLY A 71 -0.09 13.93 10.92
CA GLY A 71 -0.76 12.71 10.53
C GLY A 71 -0.35 11.56 11.45
N THR A 72 -0.76 10.36 11.10
CA THR A 72 -0.46 9.15 11.88
C THR A 72 0.71 8.41 11.25
N ARG A 73 1.82 8.36 11.97
CA ARG A 73 3.02 7.67 11.48
C ARG A 73 2.97 6.20 11.85
N VAL A 74 3.23 5.35 10.89
CA VAL A 74 3.25 3.90 11.08
C VAL A 74 4.55 3.35 10.51
N GLU A 75 5.24 2.53 11.30
CA GLU A 75 6.40 1.78 10.80
C GLU A 75 5.92 0.38 10.49
N HIS A 76 5.92 0.04 9.21
CA HIS A 76 5.41 -1.24 8.76
C HIS A 76 6.41 -2.35 9.01
N ARG A 77 5.92 -3.59 9.01
CA ARG A 77 6.77 -4.74 9.31
C ARG A 77 7.92 -4.91 8.32
N ASP A 78 7.74 -4.46 7.09
CA ASP A 78 8.76 -4.59 6.07
C ASP A 78 9.81 -3.48 6.13
N GLY A 79 9.74 -2.61 7.13
CA GLY A 79 10.70 -1.52 7.30
C GLY A 79 10.32 -0.23 6.61
N THR A 80 9.21 -0.22 5.87
CA THR A 80 8.75 1.03 5.27
C THR A 80 8.07 1.90 6.32
N ILE A 81 8.02 3.20 6.05
CA ILE A 81 7.40 4.17 6.95
C ILE A 81 6.26 4.83 6.21
N GLY A 82 5.07 4.81 6.80
CA GLY A 82 3.90 5.47 6.25
C GLY A 82 3.42 6.57 7.16
N VAL A 83 2.93 7.66 6.57
CA VAL A 83 2.26 8.71 7.32
C VAL A 83 0.88 8.86 6.70
N TYR A 84 -0.15 8.64 7.51
CA TYR A 84 -1.54 8.66 7.05
C TYR A 84 -2.17 10.00 7.38
N GLN A 85 -2.83 10.57 6.40
CA GLN A 85 -3.62 11.79 6.55
C GLN A 85 -4.99 11.54 5.97
N GLU A 86 -5.95 12.39 6.32
CA GLU A 86 -7.28 12.34 5.72
C GLU A 86 -7.51 13.58 4.89
N ASP A 87 -8.23 13.41 3.79
CA ASP A 87 -8.68 14.57 3.03
C ASP A 87 -9.88 15.19 3.75
N PRO A 88 -10.41 16.32 3.26
CA PRO A 88 -11.52 16.99 3.95
C PRO A 88 -12.80 16.16 4.05
N TRP A 89 -12.90 15.07 3.29
CA TRP A 89 -14.10 14.22 3.26
C TRP A 89 -13.87 12.88 3.95
N GLY A 90 -12.72 12.71 4.63
CA GLY A 90 -12.48 11.50 5.40
C GLY A 90 -11.81 10.37 4.64
N ASN A 91 -11.33 10.61 3.44
CA ASN A 91 -10.61 9.58 2.69
C ASN A 91 -9.16 9.54 3.14
N SER A 92 -8.62 8.34 3.26
CA SER A 92 -7.28 8.15 3.79
C SER A 92 -6.23 8.22 2.67
N ILE A 93 -5.15 8.91 2.93
CA ILE A 93 -4.00 8.99 2.03
C ILE A 93 -2.77 8.61 2.83
N GLU A 94 -1.96 7.71 2.30
CA GLU A 94 -0.70 7.32 2.93
C GLU A 94 0.45 7.92 2.13
N PHE A 95 1.40 8.54 2.82
CA PHE A 95 2.69 8.90 2.23
C PHE A 95 3.67 7.87 2.70
N ILE A 96 4.26 7.11 1.78
CA ILE A 96 5.07 5.95 2.14
C ILE A 96 6.49 6.13 1.63
N SER A 97 7.46 5.81 2.49
CA SER A 97 8.87 5.86 2.15
C SER A 97 9.48 4.49 2.35
N TYR A 98 10.29 4.09 1.39
CA TYR A 98 11.04 2.84 1.45
C TYR A 98 12.44 3.04 1.99
N ASP A 99 12.74 4.20 2.55
CA ASP A 99 14.07 4.50 3.09
C ASP A 99 14.31 3.88 4.46
N GLY A 100 13.53 2.86 4.80
CA GLY A 100 13.74 2.13 6.03
C GLY A 100 14.80 1.05 5.88
N SER A 101 14.83 0.10 6.83
CA SER A 101 15.91 -0.87 6.91
C SER A 101 15.95 -1.86 5.76
N CYS A 102 14.85 -2.09 5.09
CA CYS A 102 14.79 -3.10 4.02
C CYS A 102 14.73 -2.49 2.63
N GLN A 103 14.96 -1.21 2.50
CA GLN A 103 14.73 -0.52 1.25
C GLN A 103 15.57 -1.05 0.09
N GLY A 104 16.75 -1.56 0.37
CA GLY A 104 17.60 -2.04 -0.72
C GLY A 104 16.96 -3.14 -1.54
N ILE A 105 16.14 -3.96 -0.92
CA ILE A 105 15.47 -5.04 -1.61
C ILE A 105 14.35 -4.50 -2.48
N PHE A 106 13.59 -3.56 -1.96
CA PHE A 106 12.41 -3.07 -2.67
C PHE A 106 12.77 -2.09 -3.78
N LEU A 107 13.78 -1.27 -3.56
CA LEU A 107 14.13 -0.25 -4.52
C LEU A 107 14.72 -0.79 -5.80
N LYS A 108 15.15 -2.03 -5.79
CA LYS A 108 15.74 -2.64 -6.97
C LYS A 108 14.71 -3.18 -7.95
N LYS A 109 13.49 -3.13 -7.60
CA LYS A 109 12.45 -3.65 -8.50
C LYS A 109 12.23 -2.77 -9.73
#